data_932748e255aa139e52de4682de285afb
#
_entry.id   932748e255aa139e52de4682de285afb
#
_cell.length_a   1.000
_cell.length_b   1.000
_cell.length_c   1.000
_cell.angle_alpha   90.00
_cell.angle_beta   90.00
_cell.angle_gamma   90.00
#
_symmetry.space_group_name_H-M   'P 1'
#
loop_
_entity.id
_entity.type
_entity.pdbx_description
1 polymer ?
#
loop_
_entity_poly.entity_id
_entity_poly.type
_entity_poly.pdbx_seq_one_letter_code
_entity_poly.pdbx_strand_id
1 'polypeptide(L)'
;MKTKIVTLLAMLFCVFSLSTAQAEYTSWQDSAYPFKQVRTVYIAEMDTSEVSIESAAKERTLKEELVKRANAVKGLKVVVELPRTSKAILPGQVQKASEEEDNHTNGVAIPQEAIDAGASIYILPRLTTYVIDSYLEPAHMEWKSREVKESWKDKDGKWHDSYHTETYPVFIPDQYIPYCDVTATFEWYDTKTGNLIASSEDARTRVSGSNPQGAYQRIVDRFLKNMKKTMGR
;
A
#
# COMPACT_ATOMS: atom_id res chain seq x y z
N MET A 1 -40.30 4.80 26.45
CA MET A 1 -39.42 5.40 25.44
C MET A 1 -37.94 5.57 25.89
N LYS A 2 -37.60 5.36 27.16
CA LYS A 2 -36.21 5.56 27.67
C LYS A 2 -35.25 4.37 27.41
N THR A 3 -35.76 3.19 27.15
CA THR A 3 -34.96 1.95 26.97
C THR A 3 -34.31 1.80 25.58
N LYS A 4 -34.85 2.44 24.54
CA LYS A 4 -34.33 2.36 23.16
C LYS A 4 -33.09 3.24 22.90
N ILE A 5 -32.88 4.27 23.70
CA ILE A 5 -31.74 5.21 23.55
C ILE A 5 -30.46 4.61 24.12
N VAL A 6 -30.56 3.82 25.18
CA VAL A 6 -29.37 3.16 25.80
C VAL A 6 -28.78 2.10 24.91
N THR A 7 -29.62 1.37 24.16
CA THR A 7 -29.14 0.31 23.23
C THR A 7 -28.42 0.90 22.01
N LEU A 8 -28.82 2.07 21.54
CA LEU A 8 -28.19 2.75 20.41
C LEU A 8 -26.81 3.32 20.78
N LEU A 9 -26.66 3.79 22.04
CA LEU A 9 -25.36 4.32 22.51
C LEU A 9 -24.34 3.23 22.77
N ALA A 10 -24.77 2.04 23.20
CA ALA A 10 -23.90 0.89 23.40
C ALA A 10 -23.37 0.31 22.07
N MET A 11 -24.16 0.35 20.99
CA MET A 11 -23.68 -0.03 19.65
C MET A 11 -22.68 0.94 19.05
N LEU A 12 -22.72 2.21 19.42
CA LEU A 12 -21.79 3.22 18.89
C LEU A 12 -20.39 3.10 19.50
N PHE A 13 -20.25 2.53 20.70
CA PHE A 13 -18.95 2.36 21.37
C PHE A 13 -18.18 1.10 20.95
N CYS A 14 -18.83 0.10 20.35
CA CYS A 14 -18.17 -1.12 19.88
C CYS A 14 -17.45 -0.97 18.53
N VAL A 15 -17.48 0.20 17.88
CA VAL A 15 -16.91 0.39 16.53
C VAL A 15 -15.46 0.89 16.56
N PHE A 16 -14.89 1.20 17.73
CA PHE A 16 -13.58 1.88 17.82
C PHE A 16 -12.37 0.99 18.13
N SER A 17 -12.51 -0.33 18.15
CA SER A 17 -11.36 -1.24 18.36
C SER A 17 -11.02 -2.13 17.16
N LEU A 18 -11.39 -1.72 15.95
CA LEU A 18 -10.87 -2.35 14.75
C LEU A 18 -9.50 -1.73 14.47
N SER A 19 -8.43 -2.49 14.63
CA SER A 19 -7.09 -2.17 14.17
C SER A 19 -7.18 -1.73 12.71
N THR A 20 -7.22 -0.42 12.48
CA THR A 20 -7.42 0.16 11.17
C THR A 20 -6.14 0.02 10.37
N ALA A 21 -6.13 -0.95 9.46
CA ALA A 21 -5.22 -0.87 8.33
C ALA A 21 -5.63 0.39 7.54
N GLN A 22 -4.91 1.47 7.74
CA GLN A 22 -5.17 2.72 7.03
C GLN A 22 -4.55 2.59 5.64
N ALA A 23 -5.35 2.83 4.61
CA ALA A 23 -4.88 2.89 3.23
C ALA A 23 -5.36 4.21 2.62
N GLU A 24 -4.42 5.07 2.32
CA GLU A 24 -4.66 6.33 1.63
C GLU A 24 -4.26 6.18 0.16
N TYR A 25 -5.11 6.67 -0.73
CA TYR A 25 -4.84 6.65 -2.16
C TYR A 25 -5.22 7.98 -2.77
N THR A 26 -4.25 8.64 -3.36
CA THR A 26 -4.45 9.87 -4.12
C THR A 26 -4.11 9.65 -5.58
N SER A 27 -4.79 10.35 -6.49
CA SER A 27 -4.47 10.27 -7.91
C SER A 27 -4.93 11.51 -8.67
N TRP A 28 -4.15 11.86 -9.68
CA TRP A 28 -4.46 12.91 -10.64
C TRP A 28 -4.26 12.38 -12.07
N GLN A 29 -5.07 12.84 -12.99
CA GLN A 29 -4.96 12.52 -14.42
C GLN A 29 -5.30 13.74 -15.27
N ASP A 30 -4.54 13.97 -16.33
CA ASP A 30 -4.90 14.94 -17.34
C ASP A 30 -6.12 14.47 -18.14
N SER A 31 -7.22 15.19 -18.02
CA SER A 31 -8.48 14.86 -18.68
C SER A 31 -8.43 14.97 -20.21
N ALA A 32 -7.47 15.73 -20.74
CA ALA A 32 -7.29 15.93 -22.18
C ALA A 32 -6.50 14.77 -22.83
N TYR A 33 -5.76 13.98 -22.04
CA TYR A 33 -4.95 12.90 -22.58
C TYR A 33 -5.80 11.69 -23.01
N PRO A 34 -5.59 11.12 -24.22
CA PRO A 34 -6.43 10.06 -24.77
C PRO A 34 -6.04 8.66 -24.23
N PHE A 35 -6.11 8.41 -22.93
CA PHE A 35 -5.72 7.16 -22.29
C PHE A 35 -6.32 5.90 -22.93
N LYS A 36 -7.56 5.95 -23.41
CA LYS A 36 -8.23 4.81 -24.06
C LYS A 36 -7.60 4.37 -25.38
N GLN A 37 -6.81 5.23 -26.00
CA GLN A 37 -6.10 4.92 -27.26
C GLN A 37 -4.74 4.24 -26.99
N VAL A 38 -4.24 4.27 -25.78
CA VAL A 38 -2.96 3.67 -25.39
C VAL A 38 -2.99 2.14 -25.60
N ARG A 39 -1.95 1.63 -26.26
CA ARG A 39 -1.81 0.20 -26.54
C ARG A 39 -0.59 -0.40 -25.83
N THR A 40 0.44 0.40 -25.67
CA THR A 40 1.71 -0.02 -25.09
C THR A 40 2.10 0.96 -23.99
N VAL A 41 2.49 0.40 -22.84
CA VAL A 41 3.02 1.13 -21.68
C VAL A 41 4.38 0.56 -21.34
N TYR A 42 5.32 1.45 -21.06
CA TYR A 42 6.62 1.07 -20.50
C TYR A 42 6.66 1.44 -19.02
N ILE A 43 7.00 0.47 -18.18
CA ILE A 43 7.16 0.68 -16.73
C ILE A 43 8.66 0.56 -16.44
N ALA A 44 9.25 1.62 -15.92
CA ALA A 44 10.64 1.63 -15.49
C ALA A 44 10.90 0.68 -14.30
N GLU A 45 12.15 0.39 -14.05
CA GLU A 45 12.56 -0.27 -12.82
C GLU A 45 12.07 0.54 -11.61
N MET A 46 11.57 -0.14 -10.56
CA MET A 46 11.16 0.52 -9.32
C MET A 46 12.34 1.26 -8.70
N ASP A 47 12.21 2.57 -8.56
CA ASP A 47 13.17 3.39 -7.82
C ASP A 47 13.00 3.16 -6.31
N THR A 48 14.05 2.75 -5.64
CA THR A 48 14.12 2.45 -4.21
C THR A 48 15.16 3.30 -3.50
N SER A 49 15.68 4.33 -4.16
CA SER A 49 16.78 5.16 -3.63
C SER A 49 16.43 5.93 -2.35
N GLU A 50 15.15 6.21 -2.14
CA GLU A 50 14.67 6.96 -0.97
C GLU A 50 14.43 6.08 0.26
N VAL A 51 14.49 4.75 0.14
CA VAL A 51 14.15 3.84 1.23
C VAL A 51 15.33 2.96 1.64
N SER A 52 15.42 2.68 2.94
CA SER A 52 16.38 1.71 3.46
C SER A 52 15.74 0.33 3.52
N ILE A 53 16.17 -0.56 2.63
CA ILE A 53 15.72 -1.95 2.60
C ILE A 53 16.79 -2.83 3.22
N GLU A 54 16.39 -3.76 4.09
CA GLU A 54 17.27 -4.59 4.92
C GLU A 54 18.39 -5.31 4.14
N SER A 55 18.15 -5.66 2.88
CA SER A 55 19.12 -6.35 2.04
C SER A 55 18.86 -6.14 0.55
N ALA A 56 19.92 -6.20 -0.26
CA ALA A 56 19.82 -6.16 -1.71
C ALA A 56 18.97 -7.31 -2.28
N ALA A 57 18.94 -8.47 -1.62
CA ALA A 57 18.08 -9.58 -2.02
C ALA A 57 16.59 -9.26 -1.84
N LYS A 58 16.23 -8.58 -0.75
CA LYS A 58 14.85 -8.15 -0.48
C LYS A 58 14.42 -7.05 -1.45
N GLU A 59 15.29 -6.08 -1.70
CA GLU A 59 15.07 -5.04 -2.71
C GLU A 59 14.81 -5.64 -4.08
N ARG A 60 15.67 -6.56 -4.52
CA ARG A 60 15.50 -7.28 -5.78
C ARG A 60 14.16 -8.01 -5.83
N THR A 61 13.76 -8.68 -4.75
CA THR A 61 12.47 -9.37 -4.67
C THR A 61 11.29 -8.42 -4.88
N LEU A 62 11.34 -7.21 -4.33
CA LEU A 62 10.29 -6.20 -4.54
C LEU A 62 10.22 -5.76 -6.00
N LYS A 63 11.38 -5.50 -6.63
CA LYS A 63 11.46 -5.12 -8.05
C LYS A 63 10.95 -6.24 -8.96
N GLU A 64 11.37 -7.49 -8.72
CA GLU A 64 10.90 -8.67 -9.46
C GLU A 64 9.38 -8.91 -9.29
N GLU A 65 8.81 -8.60 -8.13
CA GLU A 65 7.38 -8.72 -7.90
C GLU A 65 6.57 -7.75 -8.77
N LEU A 66 7.02 -6.50 -8.93
CA LEU A 66 6.41 -5.55 -9.87
C LEU A 66 6.45 -6.11 -11.30
N VAL A 67 7.62 -6.56 -11.75
CA VAL A 67 7.80 -7.15 -13.09
C VAL A 67 6.86 -8.33 -13.31
N LYS A 68 6.81 -9.26 -12.37
CA LYS A 68 5.95 -10.46 -12.44
C LYS A 68 4.48 -10.10 -12.58
N ARG A 69 4.00 -9.15 -11.76
CA ARG A 69 2.59 -8.73 -11.75
C ARG A 69 2.23 -7.92 -12.98
N ALA A 70 3.11 -7.03 -13.43
CA ALA A 70 2.91 -6.24 -14.63
C ALA A 70 2.86 -7.10 -15.89
N ASN A 71 3.71 -8.13 -16.01
CA ASN A 71 3.68 -9.10 -17.11
C ASN A 71 2.41 -9.96 -17.13
N ALA A 72 1.72 -10.09 -16.00
CA ALA A 72 0.43 -10.81 -15.93
C ALA A 72 -0.77 -9.96 -16.40
N VAL A 73 -0.58 -8.68 -16.70
CA VAL A 73 -1.65 -7.78 -17.19
C VAL A 73 -2.10 -8.18 -18.57
N LYS A 74 -3.39 -8.48 -18.73
CA LYS A 74 -4.00 -8.84 -20.02
C LYS A 74 -4.72 -7.65 -20.65
N GLY A 75 -4.73 -7.61 -21.99
CA GLY A 75 -5.47 -6.59 -22.77
C GLY A 75 -4.69 -5.28 -23.00
N LEU A 76 -3.48 -5.18 -22.50
CA LEU A 76 -2.54 -4.08 -22.70
C LEU A 76 -1.14 -4.66 -22.89
N LYS A 77 -0.37 -4.13 -23.82
CA LYS A 77 1.05 -4.49 -23.94
C LYS A 77 1.81 -3.70 -22.87
N VAL A 78 2.30 -4.40 -21.85
CA VAL A 78 3.13 -3.81 -20.80
C VAL A 78 4.56 -4.30 -21.02
N VAL A 79 5.49 -3.38 -21.16
CA VAL A 79 6.93 -3.64 -21.20
C VAL A 79 7.49 -3.15 -19.87
N VAL A 80 8.22 -3.99 -19.18
CA VAL A 80 8.76 -3.64 -17.86
C VAL A 80 10.28 -3.73 -17.93
N GLU A 81 10.94 -2.70 -17.44
CA GLU A 81 12.39 -2.72 -17.28
C GLU A 81 12.78 -3.78 -16.23
N LEU A 82 13.72 -4.64 -16.60
CA LEU A 82 14.20 -5.67 -15.67
C LEU A 82 15.14 -5.05 -14.63
N PRO A 83 15.11 -5.52 -13.38
CA PRO A 83 16.01 -5.05 -12.34
C PRO A 83 17.46 -5.22 -12.81
N ARG A 84 18.19 -4.12 -12.83
CA ARG A 84 19.62 -4.15 -13.16
C ARG A 84 20.33 -4.92 -12.06
N THR A 85 21.02 -5.97 -12.43
CA THR A 85 21.93 -6.64 -11.50
C THR A 85 22.95 -5.60 -11.08
N SER A 86 22.99 -5.20 -9.83
CA SER A 86 23.99 -4.28 -9.30
C SER A 86 25.36 -4.82 -9.67
N LYS A 87 25.97 -4.31 -10.75
CA LYS A 87 27.39 -4.53 -10.98
C LYS A 87 28.07 -3.99 -9.74
N ALA A 88 28.73 -4.86 -8.99
CA ALA A 88 29.58 -4.44 -7.88
C ALA A 88 30.40 -3.25 -8.39
N ILE A 89 30.11 -2.07 -7.85
CA ILE A 89 30.91 -0.87 -8.15
C ILE A 89 32.30 -1.18 -7.60
N LEU A 90 33.22 -1.52 -8.49
CA LEU A 90 34.62 -1.62 -8.12
C LEU A 90 35.03 -0.25 -7.55
N PRO A 91 35.66 -0.20 -6.37
CA PRO A 91 36.09 1.07 -5.78
C PRO A 91 37.02 1.77 -6.74
N GLY A 92 36.61 2.89 -7.32
CA GLY A 92 37.41 3.69 -8.25
C GLY A 92 36.70 4.23 -9.48
N GLN A 93 35.49 3.79 -9.81
CA GLN A 93 34.70 4.39 -10.89
C GLN A 93 33.57 5.26 -10.30
N VAL A 94 33.93 6.46 -9.89
CA VAL A 94 32.98 7.54 -9.78
C VAL A 94 32.57 7.92 -11.20
N GLN A 95 31.42 7.44 -11.65
CA GLN A 95 30.81 8.04 -12.83
C GLN A 95 30.45 9.48 -12.43
N LYS A 96 31.19 10.44 -12.97
CA LYS A 96 30.79 11.83 -13.00
C LYS A 96 29.38 11.86 -13.59
N ALA A 97 28.39 12.22 -12.73
CA ALA A 97 27.17 12.78 -13.22
C ALA A 97 27.56 13.96 -14.10
N SER A 98 27.30 13.87 -15.39
CA SER A 98 27.38 15.02 -16.28
C SER A 98 26.39 16.04 -15.77
N GLU A 99 26.89 17.14 -15.23
CA GLU A 99 26.18 18.39 -15.08
C GLU A 99 25.82 18.82 -16.51
N GLU A 100 24.67 18.41 -17.01
CA GLU A 100 24.07 18.98 -18.19
C GLU A 100 23.24 20.19 -17.76
N GLU A 101 23.64 21.30 -18.35
CA GLU A 101 23.11 22.64 -18.21
C GLU A 101 21.58 22.70 -18.22
N ASP A 102 21.07 23.55 -17.32
CA ASP A 102 19.71 24.12 -17.29
C ASP A 102 19.18 24.48 -18.68
N ASN A 103 18.49 23.55 -19.30
CA ASN A 103 17.52 23.89 -20.31
C ASN A 103 16.14 23.56 -19.71
N HIS A 104 15.39 24.61 -19.39
CA HIS A 104 14.00 24.60 -18.96
C HIS A 104 13.07 23.93 -20.00
N THR A 105 13.17 22.63 -20.16
CA THR A 105 12.12 21.81 -20.71
C THR A 105 11.47 21.06 -19.54
N ASN A 106 10.22 21.42 -19.25
CA ASN A 106 9.42 20.88 -18.14
C ASN A 106 9.09 19.39 -18.28
N GLY A 107 9.91 18.57 -18.91
CA GLY A 107 9.67 17.15 -19.17
C GLY A 107 10.79 16.26 -18.66
N VAL A 108 10.42 15.05 -18.21
CA VAL A 108 11.37 13.99 -17.86
C VAL A 108 12.01 13.44 -19.15
N ALA A 109 13.32 13.17 -19.12
CA ALA A 109 14.01 12.47 -20.20
C ALA A 109 13.46 11.03 -20.33
N ILE A 110 12.84 10.74 -21.47
CA ILE A 110 12.27 9.41 -21.74
C ILE A 110 13.39 8.48 -22.23
N PRO A 111 13.56 7.31 -21.60
CA PRO A 111 14.56 6.33 -22.05
C PRO A 111 14.31 5.86 -23.48
N GLN A 112 15.38 5.68 -24.26
CA GLN A 112 15.28 5.22 -25.65
C GLN A 112 14.58 3.87 -25.75
N GLU A 113 14.78 2.99 -24.77
CA GLU A 113 14.15 1.68 -24.69
C GLU A 113 12.61 1.77 -24.65
N ALA A 114 12.06 2.80 -24.01
CA ALA A 114 10.61 3.03 -23.97
C ALA A 114 10.09 3.47 -25.34
N ILE A 115 10.86 4.29 -26.05
CA ILE A 115 10.55 4.74 -27.42
C ILE A 115 10.61 3.56 -28.38
N ASP A 116 11.67 2.75 -28.33
CA ASP A 116 11.88 1.57 -29.18
C ASP A 116 10.82 0.49 -28.93
N ALA A 117 10.32 0.38 -27.73
CA ALA A 117 9.19 -0.50 -27.38
C ALA A 117 7.86 -0.04 -28.01
N GLY A 118 7.80 1.17 -28.58
CA GLY A 118 6.60 1.79 -29.10
C GLY A 118 5.59 2.17 -27.99
N ALA A 119 6.09 2.45 -26.79
CA ALA A 119 5.24 2.86 -25.69
C ALA A 119 4.70 4.26 -25.91
N SER A 120 3.42 4.47 -25.62
CA SER A 120 2.79 5.80 -25.59
C SER A 120 2.94 6.46 -24.24
N ILE A 121 3.08 5.66 -23.20
CA ILE A 121 3.23 6.11 -21.80
C ILE A 121 4.48 5.45 -21.21
N TYR A 122 5.29 6.26 -20.55
CA TYR A 122 6.37 5.88 -19.68
C TYR A 122 5.92 6.06 -18.22
N ILE A 123 6.05 5.02 -17.40
CA ILE A 123 5.69 5.08 -15.97
C ILE A 123 6.94 4.92 -15.13
N LEU A 124 7.13 5.85 -14.23
CA LEU A 124 8.20 5.86 -13.24
C LEU A 124 7.63 5.47 -11.87
N PRO A 125 7.81 4.22 -11.42
CA PRO A 125 7.42 3.79 -10.09
C PRO A 125 8.52 4.14 -9.08
N ARG A 126 8.14 4.68 -7.93
CA ARG A 126 9.05 5.02 -6.85
C ARG A 126 8.51 4.52 -5.52
N LEU A 127 9.34 3.88 -4.72
CA LEU A 127 9.04 3.48 -3.35
C LEU A 127 9.56 4.55 -2.42
N THR A 128 8.67 5.30 -1.77
CA THR A 128 9.03 6.45 -0.92
C THR A 128 9.05 6.13 0.57
N THR A 129 8.34 5.08 0.98
CA THR A 129 8.36 4.58 2.36
C THR A 129 8.35 3.05 2.37
N TYR A 130 9.21 2.45 3.19
CA TYR A 130 9.25 1.02 3.44
C TYR A 130 9.82 0.77 4.84
N VAL A 131 8.95 0.83 5.84
CA VAL A 131 9.33 0.82 7.26
C VAL A 131 8.69 -0.35 7.98
N ILE A 132 9.45 -0.97 8.87
CA ILE A 132 8.97 -1.88 9.92
C ILE A 132 9.44 -1.29 11.22
N ASP A 133 8.51 -1.00 12.12
CA ASP A 133 8.81 -0.41 13.42
C ASP A 133 7.76 -0.83 14.44
N SER A 134 7.86 -0.32 15.65
CA SER A 134 6.89 -0.53 16.72
C SER A 134 6.68 0.75 17.51
N TYR A 135 5.47 0.98 17.98
CA TYR A 135 5.18 2.04 18.92
C TYR A 135 4.80 1.47 20.28
N LEU A 136 5.09 2.21 21.32
CA LEU A 136 4.69 1.85 22.68
C LEU A 136 3.21 2.20 22.88
N GLU A 137 2.39 1.19 23.11
CA GLU A 137 1.03 1.36 23.62
C GLU A 137 1.10 1.38 25.15
N PRO A 138 0.76 2.51 25.80
CA PRO A 138 0.86 2.62 27.26
C PRO A 138 -0.19 1.74 27.95
N ALA A 139 0.12 1.34 29.17
CA ALA A 139 -0.79 0.56 29.99
C ALA A 139 -2.15 1.25 30.13
N HIS A 140 -3.20 0.47 29.97
CA HIS A 140 -4.58 0.96 30.07
C HIS A 140 -5.54 -0.12 30.57
N MET A 141 -6.76 0.31 30.90
CA MET A 141 -7.84 -0.61 31.28
C MET A 141 -8.78 -0.81 30.10
N GLU A 142 -9.00 -2.07 29.74
CA GLU A 142 -10.05 -2.46 28.79
C GLU A 142 -11.25 -3.07 29.51
N TRP A 143 -12.44 -2.75 29.06
CA TRP A 143 -13.67 -3.40 29.50
C TRP A 143 -13.99 -4.56 28.57
N LYS A 144 -13.93 -5.79 29.09
CA LYS A 144 -14.31 -7.01 28.35
C LYS A 144 -15.67 -7.51 28.82
N SER A 145 -16.40 -8.10 27.91
CA SER A 145 -17.69 -8.70 28.17
C SER A 145 -17.61 -10.21 28.08
N ARG A 146 -18.29 -10.90 28.98
CA ARG A 146 -18.50 -12.34 28.92
C ARG A 146 -19.96 -12.67 29.11
N GLU A 147 -20.44 -13.69 28.45
CA GLU A 147 -21.74 -14.27 28.73
C GLU A 147 -21.61 -15.22 29.93
N VAL A 148 -22.44 -14.98 30.93
CA VAL A 148 -22.51 -15.81 32.15
C VAL A 148 -23.81 -16.56 32.12
N LYS A 149 -23.72 -17.88 32.25
CA LYS A 149 -24.88 -18.74 32.38
C LYS A 149 -25.18 -18.93 33.89
N GLU A 150 -26.38 -18.60 34.29
CA GLU A 150 -26.93 -18.93 35.59
C GLU A 150 -27.95 -20.07 35.46
N SER A 151 -27.76 -21.13 36.22
CA SER A 151 -28.69 -22.25 36.25
C SER A 151 -29.32 -22.34 37.61
N TRP A 152 -30.63 -22.37 37.67
CA TRP A 152 -31.39 -22.46 38.91
C TRP A 152 -32.51 -23.49 38.77
N LYS A 153 -32.96 -24.03 39.96
CA LYS A 153 -33.97 -25.06 40.02
C LYS A 153 -35.27 -24.45 40.57
N ASP A 154 -36.37 -24.67 39.88
CA ASP A 154 -37.67 -24.22 40.35
C ASP A 154 -38.24 -25.08 41.48
N LYS A 155 -39.41 -24.71 41.98
CA LYS A 155 -40.08 -25.43 43.09
C LYS A 155 -40.52 -26.83 42.72
N ASP A 156 -40.67 -27.12 41.42
CA ASP A 156 -41.03 -28.43 40.88
C ASP A 156 -39.78 -29.29 40.57
N GLY A 157 -38.62 -28.77 40.88
CA GLY A 157 -37.37 -29.47 40.71
C GLY A 157 -36.79 -29.42 39.28
N LYS A 158 -37.34 -28.60 38.37
CA LYS A 158 -36.87 -28.43 36.99
C LYS A 158 -35.77 -27.40 36.93
N TRP A 159 -34.73 -27.67 36.15
CA TRP A 159 -33.65 -26.73 35.89
C TRP A 159 -34.04 -25.72 34.83
N HIS A 160 -33.66 -24.48 35.09
CA HIS A 160 -33.78 -23.35 34.17
C HIS A 160 -32.43 -22.70 34.03
N ASP A 161 -32.15 -22.21 32.78
CA ASP A 161 -30.92 -21.50 32.46
C ASP A 161 -31.31 -20.06 32.06
N SER A 162 -30.57 -19.11 32.60
CA SER A 162 -30.57 -17.73 32.13
C SER A 162 -29.17 -17.32 31.71
N TYR A 163 -29.10 -16.42 30.78
CA TYR A 163 -27.85 -15.87 30.28
C TYR A 163 -27.87 -14.36 30.47
N HIS A 164 -26.81 -13.83 31.04
CA HIS A 164 -26.62 -12.39 31.13
C HIS A 164 -25.19 -12.02 30.77
N THR A 165 -24.98 -10.78 30.34
CA THR A 165 -23.65 -10.28 29.99
C THR A 165 -23.07 -9.52 31.16
N GLU A 166 -21.93 -9.97 31.66
CA GLU A 166 -21.13 -9.24 32.63
C GLU A 166 -20.00 -8.49 31.93
N THR A 167 -19.72 -7.27 32.36
CA THR A 167 -18.54 -6.53 31.96
C THR A 167 -17.56 -6.46 33.11
N TYR A 168 -16.29 -6.68 32.82
CA TYR A 168 -15.22 -6.64 33.80
C TYR A 168 -13.99 -5.92 33.22
N PRO A 169 -13.25 -5.17 34.05
CA PRO A 169 -12.04 -4.50 33.63
C PRO A 169 -10.89 -5.49 33.54
N VAL A 170 -10.08 -5.33 32.49
CA VAL A 170 -8.83 -6.07 32.29
C VAL A 170 -7.72 -5.04 32.16
N PHE A 171 -6.68 -5.20 32.98
CA PHE A 171 -5.49 -4.38 32.86
C PHE A 171 -4.63 -4.91 31.71
N ILE A 172 -4.34 -4.03 30.74
CA ILE A 172 -3.41 -4.27 29.65
C ILE A 172 -2.10 -3.55 30.02
N PRO A 173 -0.99 -4.26 30.19
CA PRO A 173 0.30 -3.62 30.46
C PRO A 173 0.84 -2.91 29.23
N ASP A 174 1.86 -2.09 29.43
CA ASP A 174 2.61 -1.49 28.33
C ASP A 174 3.08 -2.58 27.36
N GLN A 175 2.86 -2.32 26.07
CA GLN A 175 3.27 -3.27 25.04
C GLN A 175 3.75 -2.55 23.78
N TYR A 176 4.77 -3.13 23.12
CA TYR A 176 5.19 -2.65 21.80
C TYR A 176 4.33 -3.28 20.72
N ILE A 177 3.62 -2.45 20.00
CA ILE A 177 2.77 -2.86 18.87
C ILE A 177 3.57 -2.71 17.59
N PRO A 178 3.88 -3.82 16.87
CA PRO A 178 4.58 -3.74 15.61
C PRO A 178 3.68 -3.14 14.53
N TYR A 179 4.24 -2.31 13.67
CA TYR A 179 3.57 -1.80 12.49
C TYR A 179 4.50 -1.83 11.27
N CYS A 180 3.92 -1.77 10.10
CA CYS A 180 4.66 -1.49 8.88
C CYS A 180 3.97 -0.40 8.08
N ASP A 181 4.78 0.42 7.41
CA ASP A 181 4.34 1.50 6.55
C ASP A 181 5.02 1.39 5.19
N VAL A 182 4.21 1.44 4.14
CA VAL A 182 4.68 1.33 2.75
C VAL A 182 3.95 2.35 1.91
N THR A 183 4.71 3.21 1.23
CA THR A 183 4.17 4.19 0.29
C THR A 183 4.90 4.06 -1.04
N ALA A 184 4.14 4.04 -2.12
CA ALA A 184 4.71 4.11 -3.47
C ALA A 184 3.96 5.11 -4.34
N THR A 185 4.72 5.81 -5.16
CA THR A 185 4.23 6.75 -6.17
C THR A 185 4.44 6.18 -7.57
N PHE A 186 3.55 6.56 -8.48
CA PHE A 186 3.61 6.18 -9.89
C PHE A 186 3.33 7.41 -10.72
N GLU A 187 4.34 7.90 -11.41
CA GLU A 187 4.26 9.05 -12.29
C GLU A 187 4.22 8.59 -13.75
N TRP A 188 3.29 9.12 -14.53
CA TRP A 188 3.04 8.70 -15.90
C TRP A 188 3.37 9.85 -16.84
N TYR A 189 4.22 9.59 -17.81
CA TYR A 189 4.71 10.57 -18.76
C TYR A 189 4.32 10.18 -20.18
N ASP A 190 3.90 11.15 -20.97
CA ASP A 190 3.75 10.95 -22.42
C ASP A 190 5.13 10.79 -23.06
N THR A 191 5.35 9.67 -23.74
CA THR A 191 6.66 9.37 -24.33
C THR A 191 7.08 10.33 -25.44
N LYS A 192 6.15 11.06 -26.06
CA LYS A 192 6.43 12.01 -27.14
C LYS A 192 6.87 13.38 -26.60
N THR A 193 6.28 13.81 -25.52
CA THR A 193 6.48 15.17 -25.00
C THR A 193 7.29 15.21 -23.71
N GLY A 194 7.43 14.06 -23.00
CA GLY A 194 8.02 14.00 -21.67
C GLY A 194 7.16 14.62 -20.57
N ASN A 195 5.95 15.09 -20.88
CA ASN A 195 5.10 15.75 -19.91
C ASN A 195 4.43 14.76 -18.99
N LEU A 196 4.27 15.14 -17.71
CA LEU A 196 3.47 14.39 -16.73
C LEU A 196 2.00 14.43 -17.14
N ILE A 197 1.38 13.28 -17.30
CA ILE A 197 -0.03 13.10 -17.71
C ILE A 197 -0.90 12.44 -16.65
N ALA A 198 -0.31 11.77 -15.68
CA ALA A 198 -1.00 11.24 -14.51
C ALA A 198 -0.01 10.97 -13.38
N SER A 199 -0.51 10.99 -12.16
CA SER A 199 0.22 10.56 -10.98
C SER A 199 -0.71 9.84 -10.01
N SER A 200 -0.15 8.93 -9.23
CA SER A 200 -0.87 8.31 -8.11
C SER A 200 0.08 7.95 -7.00
N GLU A 201 -0.43 8.04 -5.78
CA GLU A 201 0.25 7.62 -4.55
C GLU A 201 -0.67 6.67 -3.79
N ASP A 202 -0.11 5.58 -3.30
CA ASP A 202 -0.80 4.60 -2.45
C ASP A 202 0.06 4.40 -1.19
N ALA A 203 -0.45 4.86 -0.04
CA ALA A 203 0.15 4.71 1.27
C ALA A 203 -0.62 3.67 2.08
N ARG A 204 0.08 2.76 2.74
CA ARG A 204 -0.52 1.68 3.54
C ARG A 204 0.20 1.45 4.83
N THR A 205 -0.47 1.77 5.91
CA THR A 205 -0.04 1.43 7.26
C THR A 205 -0.79 0.19 7.75
N ARG A 206 -0.08 -0.74 8.34
CA ARG A 206 -0.65 -1.93 9.00
C ARG A 206 -0.15 -2.01 10.42
N VAL A 207 -1.07 -1.93 11.37
CA VAL A 207 -0.82 -2.12 12.79
C VAL A 207 -0.97 -3.60 13.14
N SER A 208 -0.23 -4.08 14.13
CA SER A 208 -0.18 -5.48 14.57
C SER A 208 0.30 -6.45 13.47
N GLY A 209 1.02 -5.93 12.48
CA GLY A 209 1.55 -6.72 11.37
C GLY A 209 2.88 -6.19 10.87
N SER A 210 3.88 -7.08 10.79
CA SER A 210 5.24 -6.76 10.32
C SER A 210 5.50 -7.24 8.89
N ASN A 211 4.48 -7.28 8.03
CA ASN A 211 4.66 -7.74 6.64
C ASN A 211 4.49 -6.60 5.63
N PRO A 212 5.53 -5.77 5.41
CA PRO A 212 5.50 -4.69 4.44
C PRO A 212 5.43 -5.22 3.00
N GLN A 213 5.98 -6.41 2.72
CA GLN A 213 5.88 -7.02 1.40
C GLN A 213 4.42 -7.25 0.99
N GLY A 214 3.56 -7.70 1.92
CA GLY A 214 2.13 -7.87 1.65
C GLY A 214 1.40 -6.53 1.43
N ALA A 215 1.84 -5.44 2.08
CA ALA A 215 1.35 -4.09 1.82
C ALA A 215 1.77 -3.60 0.42
N TYR A 216 3.04 -3.75 0.08
CA TYR A 216 3.60 -3.45 -1.23
C TYR A 216 2.87 -4.19 -2.37
N GLN A 217 2.65 -5.49 -2.23
CA GLN A 217 1.91 -6.27 -3.22
C GLN A 217 0.52 -5.71 -3.51
N ARG A 218 -0.20 -5.28 -2.48
CA ARG A 218 -1.53 -4.66 -2.63
C ARG A 218 -1.46 -3.29 -3.30
N ILE A 219 -0.39 -2.53 -3.09
CA ILE A 219 -0.13 -1.27 -3.79
C ILE A 219 0.05 -1.54 -5.28
N VAL A 220 0.93 -2.47 -5.63
CA VAL A 220 1.17 -2.86 -7.03
C VAL A 220 -0.11 -3.38 -7.71
N ASP A 221 -0.89 -4.22 -7.02
CA ASP A 221 -2.17 -4.72 -7.56
C ASP A 221 -3.17 -3.59 -7.82
N ARG A 222 -3.30 -2.63 -6.89
CA ARG A 222 -4.17 -1.47 -7.05
C ARG A 222 -3.72 -0.61 -8.22
N PHE A 223 -2.43 -0.33 -8.30
CA PHE A 223 -1.83 0.43 -9.41
C PHE A 223 -2.16 -0.22 -10.76
N LEU A 224 -1.84 -1.49 -10.96
CA LEU A 224 -2.09 -2.21 -12.21
C LEU A 224 -3.57 -2.29 -12.56
N LYS A 225 -4.44 -2.47 -11.56
CA LYS A 225 -5.89 -2.45 -11.76
C LYS A 225 -6.38 -1.08 -12.21
N ASN A 226 -5.90 0.00 -11.59
CA ASN A 226 -6.27 1.36 -11.94
C ASN A 226 -5.74 1.74 -13.32
N MET A 227 -4.50 1.35 -13.64
CA MET A 227 -3.90 1.52 -14.96
C MET A 227 -4.80 0.92 -16.05
N LYS A 228 -5.23 -0.33 -15.89
CA LYS A 228 -6.16 -0.98 -16.83
C LYS A 228 -7.48 -0.21 -16.95
N LYS A 229 -8.06 0.19 -15.84
CA LYS A 229 -9.32 0.95 -15.81
C LYS A 229 -9.21 2.28 -16.55
N THR A 230 -8.12 3.03 -16.33
CA THR A 230 -7.84 4.31 -17.00
C THR A 230 -7.75 4.12 -18.52
N MET A 231 -7.18 3.01 -18.98
CA MET A 231 -7.06 2.69 -20.41
C MET A 231 -8.29 1.99 -20.99
N GLY A 232 -9.38 1.83 -20.21
CA GLY A 232 -10.63 1.22 -20.67
C GLY A 232 -10.53 -0.28 -20.95
N ARG A 233 -9.71 -1.01 -20.17
CA ARG A 233 -9.41 -2.44 -20.33
C ARG A 233 -9.95 -3.28 -19.16
#